data_bbc6107e7681238fe33c20b9254b8109
#
_entry.id   bbc6107e7681238fe33c20b9254b8109
#
_cell.length_a   1.000
_cell.length_b   1.000
_cell.length_c   1.000
_cell.angle_alpha   90.00
_cell.angle_beta   90.00
_cell.angle_gamma   90.00
#
_symmetry.space_group_name_H-M   'P 1'
#
loop_
_entity.id
_entity.type
_entity.pdbx_description
1 polymer ?
#
loop_
_entity_poly.entity_id
_entity_poly.type
_entity_poly.pdbx_seq_one_letter_code
_entity_poly.pdbx_strand_id
1 'polypeptide(L)'
;MAPADAPANIQAAVAAGNAIHTFPYVWGGGHRSFTDTGYDCSGAVSYVLHAAGLLASPMPSGPMASSWGAPGMGRWITVYANASHAYMIVAGLRFDTSSGGDRWNQGSGPRWRKKKRQMGGFTAKYAPGY
;
A
#
# COMPACT_ATOMS: atom_id res chain seq x y z
N MET A 1 13.08 -6.71 -2.12
CA MET A 1 13.50 -6.41 -3.50
C MET A 1 12.52 -7.04 -4.47
N ALA A 2 12.13 -6.32 -5.51
CA ALA A 2 11.18 -6.85 -6.50
C ALA A 2 11.86 -7.92 -7.36
N PRO A 3 11.09 -8.92 -7.85
CA PRO A 3 11.60 -9.88 -8.81
C PRO A 3 12.17 -9.18 -10.04
N ALA A 4 13.23 -9.75 -10.63
CA ALA A 4 13.91 -9.15 -11.77
C ALA A 4 13.02 -9.03 -13.01
N ASP A 5 12.02 -9.90 -13.13
CA ASP A 5 11.05 -9.90 -14.23
C ASP A 5 9.84 -9.00 -14.01
N ALA A 6 9.76 -8.34 -12.86
CA ALA A 6 8.65 -7.42 -12.59
C ALA A 6 8.71 -6.20 -13.51
N PRO A 7 7.56 -5.67 -13.95
CA PRO A 7 7.52 -4.44 -14.73
C PRO A 7 8.22 -3.26 -14.03
N ALA A 8 8.67 -2.28 -14.80
CA ALA A 8 9.41 -1.14 -14.23
C ALA A 8 8.62 -0.39 -13.17
N ASN A 9 7.31 -0.24 -13.33
CA ASN A 9 6.48 0.44 -12.32
C ASN A 9 6.31 -0.39 -11.04
N ILE A 10 6.41 -1.71 -11.10
CA ILE A 10 6.42 -2.55 -9.91
C ILE A 10 7.76 -2.42 -9.19
N GLN A 11 8.87 -2.34 -9.94
CA GLN A 11 10.17 -2.04 -9.36
C GLN A 11 10.14 -0.69 -8.63
N ALA A 12 9.51 0.33 -9.22
CA ALA A 12 9.33 1.64 -8.61
C ALA A 12 8.46 1.57 -7.34
N ALA A 13 7.42 0.75 -7.35
CA ALA A 13 6.54 0.56 -6.18
C ALA A 13 7.33 -0.03 -5.01
N VAL A 14 8.14 -1.05 -5.26
CA VAL A 14 8.95 -1.67 -4.21
C VAL A 14 10.00 -0.68 -3.68
N ALA A 15 10.65 0.07 -4.56
CA ALA A 15 11.61 1.10 -4.15
C ALA A 15 10.95 2.17 -3.29
N ALA A 16 9.71 2.59 -3.64
CA ALA A 16 8.96 3.55 -2.85
C ALA A 16 8.62 3.02 -1.45
N GLY A 17 8.16 1.77 -1.37
CA GLY A 17 7.91 1.12 -0.09
C GLY A 17 9.16 1.06 0.78
N ASN A 18 10.29 0.75 0.18
CA ASN A 18 11.59 0.74 0.87
C ASN A 18 11.97 2.14 1.37
N ALA A 19 11.64 3.18 0.62
CA ALA A 19 11.98 4.56 0.98
C ALA A 19 11.25 5.02 2.25
N ILE A 20 10.00 4.55 2.48
CA ILE A 20 9.22 4.95 3.66
C ILE A 20 9.05 3.85 4.69
N HIS A 21 9.73 2.72 4.50
CA HIS A 21 9.56 1.49 5.29
C HIS A 21 9.78 1.69 6.79
N THR A 22 10.51 2.66 7.24
CA THR A 22 10.75 2.88 8.67
C THR A 22 10.12 4.17 9.20
N PHE A 23 9.31 4.85 8.37
CA PHE A 23 8.68 6.10 8.78
C PHE A 23 7.63 5.83 9.86
N PRO A 24 7.37 6.82 10.74
CA PRO A 24 6.36 6.67 11.77
C PRO A 24 4.94 6.75 11.19
N TYR A 25 3.99 6.19 11.93
CA TYR A 25 2.58 6.42 11.68
C TYR A 25 2.21 7.83 12.13
N VAL A 26 1.62 8.61 11.22
CA VAL A 26 1.11 9.94 11.51
C VAL A 26 -0.30 10.03 10.93
N TRP A 27 -1.28 10.31 11.77
CA TRP A 27 -2.68 10.44 11.32
C TRP A 27 -2.79 11.57 10.29
N GLY A 28 -3.39 11.28 9.14
CA GLY A 28 -3.44 12.22 8.02
C GLY A 28 -2.15 12.33 7.22
N GLY A 29 -1.09 11.61 7.63
CA GLY A 29 0.21 11.66 6.94
C GLY A 29 0.12 11.13 5.52
N GLY A 30 0.76 11.82 4.58
CA GLY A 30 0.75 11.47 3.16
C GLY A 30 -0.43 11.99 2.37
N HIS A 31 -1.39 12.71 3.00
CA HIS A 31 -2.60 13.19 2.32
C HIS A 31 -2.52 14.64 1.84
N ARG A 32 -1.73 15.48 2.48
CA ARG A 32 -1.46 16.84 1.98
C ARG A 32 -0.45 16.84 0.85
N SER A 33 0.48 15.89 0.91
CA SER A 33 1.49 15.66 -0.10
C SER A 33 1.90 14.21 -0.04
N PHE A 34 2.30 13.63 -1.16
CA PHE A 34 2.88 12.28 -1.16
C PHE A 34 4.15 12.24 -0.31
N THR A 35 4.97 13.27 -0.34
CA THR A 35 6.18 13.37 0.49
C THR A 35 5.83 13.95 1.84
N ASP A 36 6.07 13.19 2.92
CA ASP A 36 5.75 13.59 4.27
C ASP A 36 6.75 12.98 5.24
N THR A 37 6.68 13.38 6.51
CA THR A 37 7.54 12.84 7.57
C THR A 37 6.97 11.61 8.25
N GLY A 38 5.73 11.27 7.95
CA GLY A 38 5.05 10.09 8.44
C GLY A 38 3.82 9.83 7.60
N TYR A 39 3.25 8.64 7.72
CA TYR A 39 2.15 8.21 6.86
C TYR A 39 1.09 7.46 7.66
N ASP A 40 -0.18 7.70 7.34
CA ASP A 40 -1.25 6.82 7.79
C ASP A 40 -1.40 5.65 6.81
N CYS A 41 -2.42 4.80 7.03
CA CYS A 41 -2.62 3.60 6.23
C CYS A 41 -2.76 3.89 4.74
N SER A 42 -3.69 4.75 4.38
CA SER A 42 -3.96 5.09 2.98
C SER A 42 -2.91 6.06 2.42
N GLY A 43 -2.27 6.86 3.27
CA GLY A 43 -1.15 7.70 2.85
C GLY A 43 0.04 6.88 2.38
N ALA A 44 0.37 5.81 3.09
CA ALA A 44 1.44 4.89 2.69
C ALA A 44 1.12 4.18 1.37
N VAL A 45 -0.11 3.68 1.24
CA VAL A 45 -0.56 3.05 -0.01
C VAL A 45 -0.53 4.06 -1.16
N SER A 46 -1.00 5.30 -0.92
CA SER A 46 -0.98 6.37 -1.93
C SER A 46 0.43 6.66 -2.42
N TYR A 47 1.40 6.72 -1.52
CA TYR A 47 2.80 6.98 -1.87
C TYR A 47 3.34 5.92 -2.83
N VAL A 48 3.10 4.65 -2.53
CA VAL A 48 3.58 3.54 -3.36
C VAL A 48 2.86 3.52 -4.71
N LEU A 49 1.55 3.71 -4.73
CA LEU A 49 0.78 3.75 -5.98
C LEU A 49 1.20 4.92 -6.87
N HIS A 50 1.48 6.08 -6.28
CA HIS A 50 1.95 7.24 -7.04
C HIS A 50 3.31 6.96 -7.68
N ALA A 51 4.22 6.37 -6.95
CA ALA A 51 5.54 6.01 -7.49
C ALA A 51 5.44 5.02 -8.65
N ALA A 52 4.44 4.15 -8.63
CA ALA A 52 4.16 3.21 -9.72
C ALA A 52 3.40 3.85 -10.89
N GLY A 53 3.03 5.13 -10.79
CA GLY A 53 2.27 5.81 -11.84
C GLY A 53 0.77 5.45 -11.85
N LEU A 54 0.27 4.88 -10.76
CA LEU A 54 -1.09 4.35 -10.68
C LEU A 54 -2.05 5.24 -9.89
N LEU A 55 -1.57 6.36 -9.37
CA LEU A 55 -2.38 7.30 -8.57
C LEU A 55 -1.84 8.71 -8.74
N ALA A 56 -2.71 9.65 -9.09
CA ALA A 56 -2.32 11.02 -9.39
C ALA A 56 -2.27 11.91 -8.14
N SER A 57 -3.10 11.64 -7.14
CA SER A 57 -3.16 12.42 -5.89
C SER A 57 -3.47 11.50 -4.72
N PRO A 58 -3.09 11.88 -3.49
CA PRO A 58 -3.37 11.04 -2.32
C PRO A 58 -4.86 10.75 -2.16
N MET A 59 -5.18 9.54 -1.70
CA MET A 59 -6.54 9.05 -1.61
C MET A 59 -6.78 8.38 -0.26
N PRO A 60 -7.88 8.71 0.45
CA PRO A 60 -8.27 8.00 1.66
C PRO A 60 -8.73 6.57 1.38
N SER A 61 -8.81 5.75 2.43
CA SER A 61 -9.16 4.33 2.29
C SER A 61 -10.57 4.08 1.75
N GLY A 62 -11.56 4.88 2.16
CA GLY A 62 -12.92 4.74 1.65
C GLY A 62 -12.99 4.85 0.13
N PRO A 63 -12.51 5.96 -0.47
CA PRO A 63 -12.43 6.09 -1.93
C PRO A 63 -11.58 5.02 -2.61
N MET A 64 -10.52 4.52 -1.97
CA MET A 64 -9.77 3.38 -2.52
C MET A 64 -10.66 2.16 -2.69
N ALA A 65 -11.52 1.89 -1.71
CA ALA A 65 -12.42 0.77 -1.75
C ALA A 65 -13.53 0.93 -2.79
N SER A 66 -13.99 2.16 -3.03
CA SER A 66 -15.16 2.41 -3.87
C SER A 66 -14.85 2.82 -5.31
N SER A 67 -13.73 3.52 -5.55
CA SER A 67 -13.51 4.15 -6.86
C SER A 67 -12.15 3.93 -7.49
N TRP A 68 -11.14 3.51 -6.74
CA TRP A 68 -9.82 3.27 -7.34
C TRP A 68 -9.78 1.90 -8.03
N GLY A 69 -9.20 1.86 -9.23
CA GLY A 69 -8.93 0.63 -9.93
C GLY A 69 -10.18 -0.18 -10.30
N ALA A 70 -9.99 -1.46 -10.50
CA ALA A 70 -11.05 -2.43 -10.80
C ALA A 70 -11.20 -3.43 -9.66
N PRO A 71 -12.41 -4.00 -9.46
CA PRO A 71 -12.59 -5.03 -8.43
C PRO A 71 -11.78 -6.28 -8.73
N GLY A 72 -11.14 -6.83 -7.70
CA GLY A 72 -10.42 -8.08 -7.81
C GLY A 72 -8.97 -7.97 -7.40
N MET A 73 -8.22 -9.04 -7.66
CA MET A 73 -6.81 -9.15 -7.30
C MET A 73 -5.94 -8.97 -8.52
N GLY A 74 -4.88 -8.17 -8.37
CA GLY A 74 -3.89 -7.97 -9.42
C GLY A 74 -2.81 -9.05 -9.40
N ARG A 75 -2.08 -9.12 -10.49
CA ARG A 75 -0.92 -10.01 -10.57
C ARG A 75 0.23 -9.52 -9.68
N TRP A 76 0.49 -8.22 -9.69
CA TRP A 76 1.61 -7.62 -8.98
C TRP A 76 1.21 -6.78 -7.78
N ILE A 77 0.10 -6.03 -7.91
CA ILE A 77 -0.38 -5.14 -6.86
C ILE A 77 -1.86 -5.37 -6.62
N THR A 78 -2.24 -5.57 -5.36
CA THR A 78 -3.64 -5.55 -4.93
C THR A 78 -3.76 -4.62 -3.73
N VAL A 79 -4.71 -3.69 -3.78
CA VAL A 79 -5.05 -2.82 -2.66
C VAL A 79 -6.27 -3.39 -1.95
N TYR A 80 -6.17 -3.55 -0.64
CA TYR A 80 -7.27 -3.97 0.21
C TYR A 80 -7.68 -2.78 1.06
N ALA A 81 -8.91 -2.32 0.90
CA ALA A 81 -9.38 -1.12 1.56
C ALA A 81 -10.82 -1.25 2.05
N ASN A 82 -11.12 -0.51 3.12
CA ASN A 82 -12.47 -0.28 3.60
C ASN A 82 -12.56 1.17 4.12
N ALA A 83 -13.65 1.51 4.81
CA ALA A 83 -13.86 2.88 5.28
C ALA A 83 -12.81 3.34 6.30
N SER A 84 -12.13 2.43 7.00
CA SER A 84 -11.26 2.77 8.13
C SER A 84 -9.80 2.39 7.94
N HIS A 85 -9.46 1.54 6.97
CA HIS A 85 -8.09 1.07 6.79
C HIS A 85 -7.80 0.70 5.34
N ALA A 86 -6.54 0.79 4.95
CA ALA A 86 -6.05 0.31 3.67
C ALA A 86 -4.67 -0.31 3.84
N TYR A 87 -4.41 -1.35 3.07
CA TYR A 87 -3.08 -1.92 2.92
C TYR A 87 -2.96 -2.52 1.53
N MET A 88 -1.79 -3.00 1.18
CA MET A 88 -1.58 -3.55 -0.17
C MET A 88 -0.65 -4.76 -0.13
N ILE A 89 -0.76 -5.59 -1.14
CA ILE A 89 0.21 -6.64 -1.45
C ILE A 89 0.95 -6.20 -2.71
N VAL A 90 2.26 -6.16 -2.65
CA VAL A 90 3.12 -5.81 -3.79
C VAL A 90 4.14 -6.92 -3.96
N ALA A 91 4.15 -7.54 -5.12
CA ALA A 91 5.06 -8.65 -5.45
C ALA A 91 5.07 -9.74 -4.35
N GLY A 92 3.92 -10.02 -3.78
CA GLY A 92 3.73 -11.08 -2.79
C GLY A 92 3.94 -10.68 -1.33
N LEU A 93 4.39 -9.44 -1.04
CA LEU A 93 4.58 -8.97 0.33
C LEU A 93 3.53 -7.94 0.71
N ARG A 94 3.04 -8.02 1.95
CA ARG A 94 2.11 -7.04 2.49
C ARG A 94 2.86 -5.76 2.87
N PHE A 95 2.34 -4.62 2.42
CA PHE A 95 2.78 -3.30 2.84
C PHE A 95 1.65 -2.66 3.64
N ASP A 96 1.87 -2.45 4.93
CA ASP A 96 0.80 -2.14 5.88
C ASP A 96 1.36 -1.33 7.03
N THR A 97 0.58 -0.37 7.53
CA THR A 97 0.93 0.38 8.74
C THR A 97 0.53 -0.34 10.03
N SER A 98 -0.27 -1.40 9.92
CA SER A 98 -0.70 -2.23 11.04
C SER A 98 0.08 -3.52 11.07
N SER A 99 0.53 -3.97 12.24
CA SER A 99 1.30 -5.22 12.36
C SER A 99 0.49 -6.45 11.94
N GLY A 100 -0.84 -6.44 12.15
CA GLY A 100 -1.70 -7.55 11.74
C GLY A 100 -1.24 -8.91 12.29
N GLY A 101 -0.60 -8.93 13.45
CA GLY A 101 -0.07 -10.15 14.06
C GLY A 101 1.28 -10.60 13.52
N ASP A 102 1.91 -9.82 12.67
CA ASP A 102 3.22 -10.14 12.11
C ASP A 102 4.32 -9.82 13.12
N ARG A 103 5.09 -10.84 13.50
CA ARG A 103 6.21 -10.68 14.44
C ARG A 103 7.53 -10.33 13.77
N TRP A 104 7.60 -10.47 12.46
CA TRP A 104 8.83 -10.20 11.71
C TRP A 104 9.16 -8.72 11.66
N ASN A 105 8.16 -7.88 11.50
CA ASN A 105 8.37 -6.44 11.37
C ASN A 105 7.20 -5.70 12.00
N GLN A 106 7.25 -5.61 13.32
CA GLN A 106 6.23 -4.97 14.11
C GLN A 106 6.47 -3.47 14.22
N GLY A 107 5.51 -2.79 14.81
CA GLY A 107 5.52 -1.36 15.00
C GLY A 107 4.46 -0.69 14.16
N SER A 108 4.22 0.59 14.45
CA SER A 108 3.32 1.41 13.67
C SER A 108 4.05 2.08 12.52
N GLY A 109 3.30 2.50 11.51
CA GLY A 109 3.84 3.12 10.32
C GLY A 109 4.03 2.11 9.20
N PRO A 110 4.38 2.61 7.98
CA PRO A 110 4.50 1.75 6.83
C PRO A 110 5.65 0.75 6.98
N ARG A 111 5.35 -0.53 6.77
CA ARG A 111 6.31 -1.62 6.92
C ARG A 111 5.99 -2.71 5.91
N TRP A 112 7.04 -3.33 5.38
CA TRP A 112 6.89 -4.62 4.71
C TRP A 112 6.68 -5.69 5.76
N ARG A 113 5.68 -6.57 5.53
CA ARG A 113 5.32 -7.60 6.49
C ARG A 113 5.16 -8.93 5.79
N LYS A 114 5.74 -9.99 6.36
CA LYS A 114 5.67 -11.33 5.78
C LYS A 114 4.29 -11.95 5.96
N LYS A 115 3.67 -11.74 7.11
CA LYS A 115 2.42 -12.39 7.43
C LYS A 115 1.28 -11.76 6.64
N LYS A 116 0.47 -12.59 6.00
CA LYS A 116 -0.74 -12.12 5.34
C LYS A 116 -1.77 -11.73 6.38
N ARG A 117 -2.51 -10.67 6.08
CA ARG A 117 -3.60 -10.22 6.91
C ARG A 117 -4.88 -10.92 6.49
N GLN A 118 -5.80 -11.15 7.45
CA GLN A 118 -7.13 -11.62 7.11
C GLN A 118 -7.85 -10.57 6.27
N MET A 119 -8.38 -11.00 5.12
CA MET A 119 -8.93 -10.08 4.11
C MET A 119 -10.41 -9.78 4.31
N GLY A 120 -11.07 -10.44 5.25
CA GLY A 120 -12.48 -10.19 5.55
C GLY A 120 -12.73 -8.73 5.94
N GLY A 121 -13.78 -8.12 5.39
CA GLY A 121 -14.10 -6.71 5.64
C GLY A 121 -13.35 -5.72 4.75
N PHE A 122 -12.52 -6.19 3.82
CA PHE A 122 -11.81 -5.35 2.86
C PHE A 122 -12.30 -5.61 1.44
N THR A 123 -12.32 -4.55 0.63
CA THR A 123 -12.53 -4.66 -0.80
C THR A 123 -11.20 -4.74 -1.52
N ALA A 124 -11.02 -5.77 -2.35
CA ALA A 124 -9.81 -5.92 -3.15
C ALA A 124 -9.95 -5.14 -4.46
N LYS A 125 -8.94 -4.36 -4.79
CA LYS A 125 -8.88 -3.55 -6.00
C LYS A 125 -7.51 -3.66 -6.65
N TYR A 126 -7.46 -3.56 -7.98
CA TYR A 126 -6.20 -3.59 -8.70
C TYR A 126 -6.24 -2.63 -9.89
N ALA A 127 -5.05 -2.20 -10.34
CA ALA A 127 -4.94 -1.44 -11.60
C ALA A 127 -4.87 -2.44 -12.75
N PRO A 128 -5.76 -2.33 -13.77
CA PRO A 128 -5.73 -3.26 -14.91
C PRO A 128 -4.34 -3.32 -15.55
N GLY A 129 -3.85 -4.54 -15.76
CA GLY A 129 -2.49 -4.79 -16.26
C GLY A 129 -1.46 -5.07 -15.17
N TYR A 130 -1.78 -4.87 -13.94
CA TYR A 130 -0.86 -5.04 -12.81
C TYR A 130 -1.47 -5.85 -11.71
#